data_0066316020268781f763193ebe83627e
#
_entry.id   0066316020268781f763193ebe83627e
#
_cell.length_a   1.000
_cell.length_b   1.000
_cell.length_c   1.000
_cell.angle_alpha   90.00
_cell.angle_beta   90.00
_cell.angle_gamma   90.00
#
_symmetry.space_group_name_H-M   'P 1'
#
loop_
_entity.id
_entity.type
_entity.pdbx_description
1 polymer ?
#
loop_
_entity_poly.entity_id
_entity_poly.type
_entity_poly.pdbx_seq_one_letter_code
_entity_poly.pdbx_strand_id
1 'polypeptide(L)'
;MDLINNFKNDIQSAKKMDNADPLKNYREKFIIPQHHNQDIIYFTGNSLGLQPKTTQDYLLQELNDWGKYGVEGHFLAKNPWLSYHETLTDKMAKIVGALPQETVMMNQLTVNLHLLMVSFYCPTPQRYKILCESKAFPSDQYALQSQIKFHGYTIEDALIEVEPRQGEFHVREEDIEAAIEKNKDSLALIMIGGVNYFSGQVFDMKRIAAAGHKVGAVVGFDLAHAAGNIELNLHDWNVDFASWCTYKYLNSGPGSVAGVFVHEKNLKNLDLPLFAGWWGHDKATRFLMDKTFVPMHTAERWQLSNAPVLSMAACRASLDIFEEVGMPALIQKSKNLTDYLEFIIQEINLQKNNCLQIITPKVNRGSQISIIANGYGKELYTNLIKHGVMPDWREPNVIRCATVPLYNSFEDIYRFGQILSSLL
;
A
#
# COMPACT_ATOMS: atom_id res chain seq x y z
N MET A 1 24.42 15.92 -1.81
CA MET A 1 25.63 15.19 -2.25
C MET A 1 25.17 13.86 -2.79
N ASP A 2 25.40 13.63 -4.09
CA ASP A 2 24.98 12.40 -4.75
C ASP A 2 25.75 11.20 -4.22
N LEU A 3 25.11 10.42 -3.35
CA LEU A 3 25.66 9.16 -2.81
C LEU A 3 25.91 8.11 -3.92
N ILE A 4 25.21 8.24 -5.04
CA ILE A 4 25.20 7.25 -6.14
C ILE A 4 26.60 7.07 -6.78
N ASN A 5 27.44 8.11 -6.83
CA ASN A 5 28.75 8.03 -7.47
C ASN A 5 29.84 7.36 -6.60
N ASN A 6 29.50 6.87 -5.39
CA ASN A 6 30.46 6.34 -4.42
C ASN A 6 30.10 4.96 -3.84
N PHE A 7 29.13 4.24 -4.41
CA PHE A 7 28.82 2.89 -3.96
C PHE A 7 29.99 1.93 -4.21
N LYS A 8 30.23 1.05 -3.23
CA LYS A 8 31.23 -0.02 -3.34
C LYS A 8 30.63 -1.32 -2.87
N ASN A 9 31.01 -2.40 -3.52
CA ASN A 9 30.62 -3.76 -3.13
C ASN A 9 31.58 -4.31 -2.07
N ASP A 10 31.62 -3.67 -0.91
CA ASP A 10 32.38 -4.11 0.25
C ASP A 10 31.65 -3.79 1.57
N ILE A 11 31.92 -4.61 2.59
CA ILE A 11 31.23 -4.53 3.89
C ILE A 11 31.51 -3.24 4.65
N GLN A 12 32.71 -2.67 4.50
CA GLN A 12 33.11 -1.45 5.22
C GLN A 12 32.32 -0.25 4.68
N SER A 13 32.11 -0.20 3.36
CA SER A 13 31.30 0.82 2.71
C SER A 13 29.84 0.71 3.12
N ALA A 14 29.25 -0.50 3.17
CA ALA A 14 27.88 -0.73 3.65
C ALA A 14 27.72 -0.25 5.10
N LYS A 15 28.62 -0.65 6.00
CA LYS A 15 28.61 -0.21 7.41
C LYS A 15 28.79 1.30 7.56
N LYS A 16 29.62 1.93 6.71
CA LYS A 16 29.78 3.39 6.71
C LYS A 16 28.47 4.08 6.33
N MET A 17 27.75 3.57 5.33
CA MET A 17 26.45 4.11 4.94
C MET A 17 25.41 3.93 6.05
N ASP A 18 25.36 2.76 6.70
CA ASP A 18 24.48 2.53 7.86
C ASP A 18 24.81 3.48 9.03
N ASN A 19 26.09 3.72 9.30
CA ASN A 19 26.49 4.67 10.36
C ASN A 19 26.10 6.12 10.05
N ALA A 20 26.03 6.48 8.78
CA ALA A 20 25.60 7.80 8.32
C ALA A 20 24.08 7.93 8.17
N ASP A 21 23.33 6.84 8.27
CA ASP A 21 21.88 6.82 8.12
C ASP A 21 21.19 7.41 9.37
N PRO A 22 20.45 8.53 9.23
CA PRO A 22 19.72 9.13 10.34
C PRO A 22 18.60 8.21 10.89
N LEU A 23 18.16 7.23 10.11
CA LEU A 23 17.09 6.29 10.48
C LEU A 23 17.61 4.94 11.00
N LYS A 24 18.93 4.77 11.17
CA LYS A 24 19.51 3.47 11.58
C LYS A 24 18.91 2.88 12.85
N ASN A 25 18.61 3.74 13.84
CA ASN A 25 18.09 3.29 15.14
C ASN A 25 16.62 2.83 15.10
N TYR A 26 15.87 3.14 14.03
CA TYR A 26 14.49 2.68 13.90
C TYR A 26 14.37 1.19 13.71
N ARG A 27 15.40 0.51 13.17
CA ARG A 27 15.47 -0.95 13.10
C ARG A 27 15.24 -1.60 14.47
N GLU A 28 15.75 -1.00 15.54
CA GLU A 28 15.62 -1.50 16.91
C GLU A 28 14.18 -1.46 17.44
N LYS A 29 13.30 -0.70 16.81
CA LYS A 29 11.87 -0.64 17.16
C LYS A 29 11.07 -1.84 16.65
N PHE A 30 11.66 -2.72 15.83
CA PHE A 30 10.99 -3.87 15.23
C PHE A 30 11.54 -5.19 15.74
N ILE A 31 10.69 -6.23 15.70
CA ILE A 31 11.07 -7.61 15.94
C ILE A 31 11.46 -8.21 14.59
N ILE A 32 12.74 -8.57 14.43
CA ILE A 32 13.24 -9.20 13.22
C ILE A 32 13.28 -10.71 13.44
N PRO A 33 12.62 -11.51 12.59
CA PRO A 33 12.72 -12.96 12.66
C PRO A 33 14.16 -13.44 12.56
N GLN A 34 14.47 -14.58 13.18
CA GLN A 34 15.83 -15.12 13.21
C GLN A 34 15.93 -16.47 12.48
N HIS A 35 17.09 -16.69 11.87
CA HIS A 35 17.51 -17.94 11.30
C HIS A 35 18.88 -18.31 11.87
N HIS A 36 18.99 -19.49 12.54
CA HIS A 36 20.20 -19.91 13.25
C HIS A 36 20.79 -18.86 14.22
N ASN A 37 19.92 -18.21 15.01
CA ASN A 37 20.26 -17.14 15.97
C ASN A 37 20.87 -15.87 15.34
N GLN A 38 20.64 -15.64 14.06
CA GLN A 38 20.99 -14.42 13.36
C GLN A 38 19.74 -13.77 12.75
N ASP A 39 19.67 -12.45 12.76
CA ASP A 39 18.61 -11.73 12.08
C ASP A 39 18.59 -12.10 10.60
N ILE A 40 17.39 -12.45 10.09
CA ILE A 40 17.19 -12.66 8.66
C ILE A 40 17.27 -11.34 7.90
N ILE A 41 17.62 -11.41 6.63
CA ILE A 41 17.47 -10.31 5.69
C ILE A 41 16.01 -10.32 5.22
N TYR A 42 15.18 -9.43 5.79
CA TYR A 42 13.74 -9.42 5.56
C TYR A 42 13.37 -8.44 4.45
N PHE A 43 13.08 -8.94 3.26
CA PHE A 43 12.71 -8.15 2.07
C PHE A 43 11.27 -8.34 1.62
N THR A 44 10.36 -8.69 2.55
CA THR A 44 8.95 -8.97 2.27
C THR A 44 7.97 -7.98 2.90
N GLY A 45 8.42 -6.77 3.25
CA GLY A 45 7.54 -5.74 3.77
C GLY A 45 6.42 -5.28 2.80
N ASN A 46 6.58 -5.56 1.52
CA ASN A 46 5.55 -5.40 0.49
C ASN A 46 4.43 -6.47 0.57
N SER A 47 4.61 -7.51 1.38
CA SER A 47 3.64 -8.59 1.60
C SER A 47 3.10 -8.56 3.03
N LEU A 48 4.00 -8.51 4.03
CA LEU A 48 3.69 -8.31 5.44
C LEU A 48 4.84 -7.51 6.08
N GLY A 49 4.53 -6.40 6.74
CA GLY A 49 5.51 -5.62 7.50
C GLY A 49 5.93 -6.30 8.80
N LEU A 50 7.09 -5.93 9.33
CA LEU A 50 7.58 -6.43 10.61
C LEU A 50 6.79 -5.85 11.79
N GLN A 51 6.71 -6.62 12.88
CA GLN A 51 6.02 -6.22 14.10
C GLN A 51 6.81 -5.12 14.83
N PRO A 52 6.20 -3.93 15.08
CA PRO A 52 6.75 -2.98 16.06
C PRO A 52 6.77 -3.60 17.46
N LYS A 53 7.84 -3.42 18.22
CA LYS A 53 7.97 -3.95 19.59
C LYS A 53 6.87 -3.44 20.53
N THR A 54 6.44 -2.20 20.33
CA THR A 54 5.38 -1.57 21.12
C THR A 54 3.98 -2.11 20.86
N THR A 55 3.77 -2.88 19.77
CA THR A 55 2.45 -3.46 19.43
C THR A 55 1.85 -4.25 20.58
N GLN A 56 2.67 -5.02 21.30
CA GLN A 56 2.20 -5.81 22.46
C GLN A 56 1.62 -4.91 23.55
N ASP A 57 2.29 -3.81 23.89
CA ASP A 57 1.85 -2.90 24.96
C ASP A 57 0.54 -2.21 24.57
N TYR A 58 0.38 -1.83 23.30
CA TYR A 58 -0.86 -1.22 22.81
C TYR A 58 -2.04 -2.20 22.88
N LEU A 59 -1.82 -3.45 22.50
CA LEU A 59 -2.83 -4.49 22.61
C LEU A 59 -3.17 -4.81 24.08
N LEU A 60 -2.17 -4.95 24.94
CA LEU A 60 -2.37 -5.22 26.37
C LEU A 60 -3.12 -4.09 27.06
N GLN A 61 -2.90 -2.84 26.68
CA GLN A 61 -3.66 -1.71 27.21
C GLN A 61 -5.17 -1.88 26.94
N GLU A 62 -5.55 -2.21 25.70
CA GLU A 62 -6.96 -2.39 25.36
C GLU A 62 -7.57 -3.65 26.00
N LEU A 63 -6.80 -4.73 26.14
CA LEU A 63 -7.22 -5.94 26.85
C LEU A 63 -7.44 -5.68 28.35
N ASN A 64 -6.56 -4.92 28.98
CA ASN A 64 -6.68 -4.54 30.40
C ASN A 64 -7.90 -3.64 30.62
N ASP A 65 -8.13 -2.67 29.72
CA ASP A 65 -9.30 -1.80 29.82
C ASP A 65 -10.59 -2.59 29.60
N TRP A 66 -10.59 -3.56 28.67
CA TRP A 66 -11.74 -4.45 28.51
C TRP A 66 -12.03 -5.28 29.76
N GLY A 67 -11.00 -5.89 30.33
CA GLY A 67 -11.14 -6.66 31.58
C GLY A 67 -11.62 -5.81 32.76
N LYS A 68 -11.23 -4.53 32.81
CA LYS A 68 -11.56 -3.61 33.90
C LYS A 68 -12.93 -2.97 33.76
N TYR A 69 -13.30 -2.54 32.57
CA TYR A 69 -14.45 -1.68 32.33
C TYR A 69 -15.62 -2.37 31.63
N GLY A 70 -15.39 -3.52 30.96
CA GLY A 70 -16.43 -4.16 30.14
C GLY A 70 -17.00 -3.17 29.12
N VAL A 71 -18.33 -3.05 29.04
CA VAL A 71 -18.99 -2.14 28.06
C VAL A 71 -18.66 -0.66 28.33
N GLU A 72 -18.38 -0.28 29.55
CA GLU A 72 -17.99 1.10 29.89
C GLU A 72 -16.66 1.52 29.28
N GLY A 73 -15.84 0.59 28.77
CA GLY A 73 -14.64 0.87 28.05
C GLY A 73 -14.87 1.74 26.78
N HIS A 74 -16.08 1.76 26.26
CA HIS A 74 -16.45 2.69 25.19
C HIS A 74 -16.26 4.16 25.56
N PHE A 75 -16.31 4.48 26.88
CA PHE A 75 -16.22 5.84 27.43
C PHE A 75 -15.03 6.01 28.38
N LEU A 76 -14.70 4.99 29.17
CA LEU A 76 -13.78 5.08 30.34
C LEU A 76 -12.41 4.44 30.05
N ALA A 77 -12.23 3.71 28.94
CA ALA A 77 -10.92 3.21 28.55
C ALA A 77 -9.92 4.36 28.42
N LYS A 78 -8.63 4.10 28.56
CA LYS A 78 -7.56 5.07 28.30
C LYS A 78 -7.70 5.70 26.93
N ASN A 79 -8.10 4.89 25.96
CA ASN A 79 -8.46 5.31 24.60
C ASN A 79 -9.91 4.89 24.37
N PRO A 80 -10.90 5.77 24.54
CA PRO A 80 -12.31 5.41 24.45
C PRO A 80 -12.67 4.76 23.12
N TRP A 81 -13.33 3.60 23.16
CA TRP A 81 -13.54 2.79 21.96
C TRP A 81 -14.58 3.38 21.02
N LEU A 82 -15.46 4.24 21.50
CA LEU A 82 -16.47 4.91 20.69
C LEU A 82 -15.85 5.76 19.57
N SER A 83 -14.73 6.42 19.87
CA SER A 83 -13.98 7.28 18.94
C SER A 83 -12.60 6.73 18.60
N TYR A 84 -12.34 5.45 18.84
CA TYR A 84 -10.99 4.89 18.68
C TYR A 84 -10.37 5.11 17.31
N HIS A 85 -11.17 4.98 16.23
CA HIS A 85 -10.73 5.20 14.85
C HIS A 85 -10.21 6.62 14.61
N GLU A 86 -10.70 7.62 15.36
CA GLU A 86 -10.28 9.01 15.25
C GLU A 86 -8.81 9.20 15.66
N THR A 87 -8.29 8.33 16.56
CA THR A 87 -6.88 8.38 16.99
C THR A 87 -5.88 8.08 15.88
N LEU A 88 -6.34 7.51 14.76
CA LEU A 88 -5.56 7.11 13.61
C LEU A 88 -5.67 8.11 12.45
N THR A 89 -6.75 8.91 12.42
CA THR A 89 -7.16 9.72 11.27
C THR A 89 -6.09 10.73 10.85
N ASP A 90 -5.62 11.59 11.77
CA ASP A 90 -4.64 12.64 11.44
C ASP A 90 -3.31 12.07 10.96
N LYS A 91 -2.86 10.97 11.58
CA LYS A 91 -1.62 10.31 11.22
C LYS A 91 -1.69 9.69 9.82
N MET A 92 -2.82 9.04 9.54
CA MET A 92 -3.03 8.42 8.25
C MET A 92 -3.24 9.47 7.15
N ALA A 93 -3.98 10.54 7.42
CA ALA A 93 -4.16 11.65 6.50
C ALA A 93 -2.82 12.25 6.06
N LYS A 94 -1.87 12.45 6.99
CA LYS A 94 -0.50 12.91 6.68
C LYS A 94 0.26 11.94 5.76
N ILE A 95 0.09 10.63 5.96
CA ILE A 95 0.80 9.60 5.15
C ILE A 95 0.29 9.58 3.71
N VAL A 96 -1.02 9.81 3.51
CA VAL A 96 -1.63 9.73 2.18
C VAL A 96 -1.85 11.11 1.52
N GLY A 97 -1.41 12.19 2.18
CA GLY A 97 -1.57 13.55 1.65
C GLY A 97 -3.04 13.93 1.49
N ALA A 98 -3.83 13.74 2.54
CA ALA A 98 -5.26 14.01 2.61
C ALA A 98 -5.59 14.98 3.75
N LEU A 99 -6.79 15.55 3.72
CA LEU A 99 -7.37 16.24 4.86
C LEU A 99 -7.93 15.20 5.85
N PRO A 100 -7.93 15.46 7.19
CA PRO A 100 -8.44 14.50 8.16
C PRO A 100 -9.85 14.00 7.86
N GLN A 101 -10.78 14.90 7.48
CA GLN A 101 -12.17 14.54 7.15
C GLN A 101 -12.32 13.63 5.92
N GLU A 102 -11.29 13.53 5.09
CA GLU A 102 -11.27 12.67 3.89
C GLU A 102 -10.83 11.24 4.17
N THR A 103 -10.38 10.96 5.41
CA THR A 103 -9.73 9.69 5.75
C THR A 103 -10.43 8.98 6.89
N VAL A 104 -10.62 7.68 6.75
CA VAL A 104 -11.15 6.81 7.83
C VAL A 104 -10.49 5.44 7.80
N MET A 105 -10.28 4.86 8.99
CA MET A 105 -9.78 3.50 9.14
C MET A 105 -10.96 2.56 9.41
N MET A 106 -11.18 1.59 8.51
CA MET A 106 -12.30 0.65 8.60
C MET A 106 -12.05 -0.62 7.80
N ASN A 107 -12.69 -1.73 8.16
CA ASN A 107 -12.73 -3.01 7.44
C ASN A 107 -11.34 -3.51 6.96
N GLN A 108 -11.34 -4.30 5.88
CA GLN A 108 -10.16 -4.68 5.07
C GLN A 108 -10.30 -4.11 3.65
N LEU A 109 -9.17 -4.09 2.91
CA LEU A 109 -9.04 -3.44 1.61
C LEU A 109 -10.15 -3.83 0.61
N THR A 110 -10.34 -5.11 0.34
CA THR A 110 -11.31 -5.56 -0.68
C THR A 110 -12.75 -5.23 -0.30
N VAL A 111 -13.08 -5.29 1.00
CA VAL A 111 -14.39 -4.83 1.51
C VAL A 111 -14.57 -3.34 1.22
N ASN A 112 -13.55 -2.54 1.52
CA ASN A 112 -13.58 -1.11 1.26
C ASN A 112 -13.70 -0.78 -0.24
N LEU A 113 -12.97 -1.50 -1.11
CA LEU A 113 -13.12 -1.34 -2.56
C LEU A 113 -14.56 -1.59 -3.03
N HIS A 114 -15.20 -2.65 -2.55
CA HIS A 114 -16.60 -2.91 -2.88
C HIS A 114 -17.53 -1.81 -2.38
N LEU A 115 -17.37 -1.33 -1.15
CA LEU A 115 -18.19 -0.26 -0.59
C LEU A 115 -18.00 1.06 -1.35
N LEU A 116 -16.76 1.38 -1.72
CA LEU A 116 -16.46 2.58 -2.51
C LEU A 116 -17.03 2.44 -3.94
N MET A 117 -16.94 1.27 -4.56
CA MET A 117 -17.53 1.05 -5.88
C MET A 117 -19.07 1.15 -5.87
N VAL A 118 -19.75 0.85 -4.78
CA VAL A 118 -21.20 1.14 -4.64
C VAL A 118 -21.47 2.64 -4.83
N SER A 119 -20.58 3.50 -4.33
CA SER A 119 -20.74 4.96 -4.41
C SER A 119 -20.22 5.55 -5.73
N PHE A 120 -19.14 4.99 -6.28
CA PHE A 120 -18.37 5.61 -7.33
C PHE A 120 -18.41 4.89 -8.68
N TYR A 121 -18.85 3.66 -8.73
CA TYR A 121 -19.19 2.96 -9.97
C TYR A 121 -20.70 2.89 -10.14
N CYS A 122 -21.27 3.96 -10.68
CA CYS A 122 -22.70 4.11 -10.98
C CYS A 122 -22.91 4.07 -12.50
N PRO A 123 -22.86 2.88 -13.13
CA PRO A 123 -22.91 2.78 -14.58
C PRO A 123 -24.25 3.19 -15.16
N THR A 124 -24.21 3.77 -16.37
CA THR A 124 -25.35 4.08 -17.19
C THR A 124 -25.25 3.32 -18.53
N PRO A 125 -26.31 3.23 -19.34
CA PRO A 125 -26.22 2.58 -20.66
C PRO A 125 -25.13 3.17 -21.58
N GLN A 126 -24.74 4.43 -21.38
CA GLN A 126 -23.70 5.10 -22.16
C GLN A 126 -22.32 4.99 -21.50
N ARG A 127 -22.26 5.13 -20.16
CA ARG A 127 -21.01 5.14 -19.38
C ARG A 127 -21.02 4.00 -18.37
N TYR A 128 -20.33 2.92 -18.67
CA TYR A 128 -20.31 1.71 -17.84
C TYR A 128 -18.98 0.98 -17.78
N LYS A 129 -18.00 1.44 -18.56
CA LYS A 129 -16.70 0.78 -18.62
C LYS A 129 -15.81 1.15 -17.45
N ILE A 130 -15.01 0.18 -17.00
CA ILE A 130 -13.95 0.35 -16.01
C ILE A 130 -12.61 0.17 -16.71
N LEU A 131 -11.65 1.06 -16.45
CA LEU A 131 -10.28 0.94 -16.91
C LEU A 131 -9.37 0.58 -15.73
N CYS A 132 -8.53 -0.44 -15.91
CA CYS A 132 -7.49 -0.84 -14.96
C CYS A 132 -6.18 -1.21 -15.70
N GLU A 133 -5.10 -1.41 -14.96
CA GLU A 133 -3.91 -2.03 -15.51
C GLU A 133 -4.11 -3.53 -15.73
N SER A 134 -3.53 -4.06 -16.79
CA SER A 134 -3.51 -5.49 -17.05
C SER A 134 -2.81 -6.24 -15.92
N LYS A 135 -3.33 -7.39 -15.56
CA LYS A 135 -2.82 -8.22 -14.48
C LYS A 135 -2.74 -7.45 -13.15
N ALA A 136 -3.72 -6.57 -12.86
CA ALA A 136 -3.93 -6.04 -11.53
C ALA A 136 -3.97 -7.18 -10.49
N PHE A 137 -3.73 -6.88 -9.22
CA PHE A 137 -3.74 -7.92 -8.20
C PHE A 137 -5.06 -8.71 -8.22
N PRO A 138 -5.06 -10.06 -8.04
CA PRO A 138 -6.27 -10.86 -8.22
C PRO A 138 -7.50 -10.39 -7.44
N SER A 139 -7.34 -9.83 -6.22
CA SER A 139 -8.50 -9.31 -5.48
C SER A 139 -9.14 -8.11 -6.16
N ASP A 140 -8.37 -7.25 -6.83
CA ASP A 140 -8.89 -6.10 -7.56
C ASP A 140 -9.59 -6.57 -8.83
N GLN A 141 -8.95 -7.47 -9.60
CA GLN A 141 -9.57 -8.10 -10.76
C GLN A 141 -10.92 -8.74 -10.41
N TYR A 142 -10.97 -9.50 -9.31
CA TYR A 142 -12.23 -10.16 -8.88
C TYR A 142 -13.27 -9.14 -8.42
N ALA A 143 -12.86 -8.08 -7.73
CA ALA A 143 -13.75 -7.01 -7.30
C ALA A 143 -14.35 -6.27 -8.51
N LEU A 144 -13.53 -5.84 -9.47
CA LEU A 144 -13.98 -5.15 -10.69
C LEU A 144 -14.93 -6.02 -11.51
N GLN A 145 -14.54 -7.28 -11.78
CA GLN A 145 -15.36 -8.22 -12.54
C GLN A 145 -16.70 -8.52 -11.85
N SER A 146 -16.71 -8.63 -10.51
CA SER A 146 -17.96 -8.89 -9.78
C SER A 146 -18.89 -7.69 -9.79
N GLN A 147 -18.37 -6.47 -9.71
CA GLN A 147 -19.15 -5.24 -9.82
C GLN A 147 -19.75 -5.07 -11.23
N ILE A 148 -18.96 -5.33 -12.27
CA ILE A 148 -19.44 -5.33 -13.67
C ILE A 148 -20.64 -6.28 -13.82
N LYS A 149 -20.51 -7.53 -13.36
CA LYS A 149 -21.58 -8.54 -13.42
C LYS A 149 -22.79 -8.15 -12.58
N PHE A 150 -22.56 -7.59 -11.38
CA PHE A 150 -23.63 -7.13 -10.49
C PHE A 150 -24.52 -6.07 -11.17
N HIS A 151 -23.91 -5.20 -12.00
CA HIS A 151 -24.64 -4.20 -12.77
C HIS A 151 -25.17 -4.70 -14.12
N GLY A 152 -25.05 -6.00 -14.43
CA GLY A 152 -25.65 -6.62 -15.61
C GLY A 152 -24.83 -6.49 -16.90
N TYR A 153 -23.55 -6.09 -16.81
CA TYR A 153 -22.64 -6.01 -17.95
C TYR A 153 -21.75 -7.26 -18.07
N THR A 154 -21.19 -7.49 -19.26
CA THR A 154 -20.17 -8.53 -19.46
C THR A 154 -18.78 -7.98 -19.23
N ILE A 155 -17.85 -8.83 -18.77
CA ILE A 155 -16.48 -8.43 -18.48
C ILE A 155 -15.79 -7.98 -19.77
N GLU A 156 -16.00 -8.75 -20.85
CA GLU A 156 -15.34 -8.54 -22.15
C GLU A 156 -15.69 -7.19 -22.79
N ASP A 157 -16.89 -6.65 -22.49
CA ASP A 157 -17.30 -5.34 -22.98
C ASP A 157 -16.96 -4.20 -22.02
N ALA A 158 -17.07 -4.45 -20.71
CA ALA A 158 -16.99 -3.38 -19.71
C ALA A 158 -15.62 -3.21 -19.05
N LEU A 159 -14.72 -4.21 -19.09
CA LEU A 159 -13.38 -4.10 -18.50
C LEU A 159 -12.33 -3.77 -19.58
N ILE A 160 -11.66 -2.66 -19.40
CA ILE A 160 -10.55 -2.22 -20.24
C ILE A 160 -9.26 -2.43 -19.47
N GLU A 161 -8.41 -3.33 -19.93
CA GLU A 161 -7.10 -3.57 -19.35
C GLU A 161 -6.01 -2.93 -20.22
N VAL A 162 -5.17 -2.06 -19.59
CA VAL A 162 -4.02 -1.46 -20.28
C VAL A 162 -2.80 -2.34 -20.06
N GLU A 163 -2.25 -2.87 -21.15
CA GLU A 163 -1.12 -3.80 -21.11
C GLU A 163 0.22 -3.10 -21.31
N PRO A 164 1.32 -3.63 -20.73
CA PRO A 164 2.66 -3.28 -21.14
C PRO A 164 2.86 -3.57 -22.63
N ARG A 165 3.65 -2.75 -23.32
CA ARG A 165 4.03 -3.03 -24.72
C ARG A 165 4.86 -4.31 -24.80
N GLN A 166 4.90 -4.90 -26.00
CA GLN A 166 5.65 -6.14 -26.22
C GLN A 166 7.12 -6.01 -25.78
N GLY A 167 7.55 -6.89 -24.88
CA GLY A 167 8.90 -6.90 -24.32
C GLY A 167 9.11 -5.96 -23.12
N GLU A 168 8.07 -5.23 -22.68
CA GLU A 168 8.09 -4.38 -21.48
C GLU A 168 7.41 -5.06 -20.30
N PHE A 169 7.78 -4.64 -19.08
CA PHE A 169 7.23 -5.16 -17.83
C PHE A 169 6.37 -4.13 -17.08
N HIS A 170 6.23 -2.94 -17.62
CA HIS A 170 5.49 -1.84 -17.03
C HIS A 170 4.64 -1.14 -18.08
N VAL A 171 3.51 -0.59 -17.62
CA VAL A 171 2.58 0.16 -18.47
C VAL A 171 3.08 1.60 -18.61
N ARG A 172 3.09 2.13 -19.81
CA ARG A 172 3.46 3.53 -20.04
C ARG A 172 2.29 4.46 -19.77
N GLU A 173 2.58 5.63 -19.20
CA GLU A 173 1.54 6.63 -18.87
C GLU A 173 0.78 7.10 -20.12
N GLU A 174 1.48 7.25 -21.25
CA GLU A 174 0.84 7.63 -22.51
C GLU A 174 -0.13 6.57 -23.05
N ASP A 175 0.08 5.29 -22.74
CA ASP A 175 -0.83 4.21 -23.15
C ASP A 175 -2.10 4.22 -22.29
N ILE A 176 -1.97 4.57 -20.99
CA ILE A 176 -3.12 4.79 -20.10
C ILE A 176 -3.95 5.96 -20.61
N GLU A 177 -3.32 7.10 -20.90
CA GLU A 177 -4.02 8.29 -21.43
C GLU A 177 -4.70 8.01 -22.78
N ALA A 178 -4.03 7.28 -23.66
CA ALA A 178 -4.61 6.89 -24.95
C ALA A 178 -5.84 5.98 -24.78
N ALA A 179 -5.80 5.04 -23.82
CA ALA A 179 -6.93 4.19 -23.49
C ALA A 179 -8.10 4.98 -22.90
N ILE A 180 -7.83 5.98 -22.04
CA ILE A 180 -8.84 6.89 -21.47
C ILE A 180 -9.50 7.68 -22.60
N GLU A 181 -8.74 8.34 -23.47
CA GLU A 181 -9.27 9.14 -24.57
C GLU A 181 -10.08 8.29 -25.56
N LYS A 182 -9.59 7.09 -25.89
CA LYS A 182 -10.28 6.14 -26.79
C LYS A 182 -11.66 5.75 -26.26
N ASN A 183 -11.83 5.69 -24.95
CA ASN A 183 -13.08 5.24 -24.31
C ASN A 183 -13.86 6.38 -23.63
N LYS A 184 -13.54 7.64 -23.91
CA LYS A 184 -14.07 8.82 -23.21
C LYS A 184 -15.58 8.89 -23.10
N ASP A 185 -16.32 8.35 -24.06
CA ASP A 185 -17.78 8.42 -24.05
C ASP A 185 -18.44 7.29 -23.24
N SER A 186 -17.70 6.19 -22.98
CA SER A 186 -18.21 5.01 -22.28
C SER A 186 -17.51 4.73 -20.92
N LEU A 187 -16.43 5.44 -20.61
CA LEU A 187 -15.65 5.22 -19.40
C LEU A 187 -16.36 5.82 -18.18
N ALA A 188 -16.74 4.96 -17.22
CA ALA A 188 -17.36 5.36 -15.95
C ALA A 188 -16.34 5.50 -14.83
N LEU A 189 -15.40 4.56 -14.73
CA LEU A 189 -14.45 4.45 -13.63
C LEU A 189 -13.05 4.11 -14.14
N ILE A 190 -12.04 4.75 -13.58
CA ILE A 190 -10.64 4.32 -13.63
C ILE A 190 -10.28 3.79 -12.25
N MET A 191 -9.82 2.54 -12.17
CA MET A 191 -9.38 1.90 -10.94
C MET A 191 -8.05 1.18 -11.18
N ILE A 192 -6.95 1.81 -10.74
CA ILE A 192 -5.57 1.35 -10.97
C ILE A 192 -4.87 1.23 -9.63
N GLY A 193 -3.91 0.31 -9.50
CA GLY A 193 -3.00 0.27 -8.36
C GLY A 193 -2.10 1.50 -8.33
N GLY A 194 -1.86 2.12 -7.17
CA GLY A 194 -0.89 3.22 -7.06
C GLY A 194 0.55 2.76 -7.32
N VAL A 195 0.85 1.51 -6.94
CA VAL A 195 2.10 0.81 -7.24
C VAL A 195 1.78 -0.60 -7.71
N ASN A 196 2.27 -0.97 -8.87
CA ASN A 196 2.08 -2.31 -9.41
C ASN A 196 2.81 -3.35 -8.54
N TYR A 197 2.07 -4.33 -8.04
CA TYR A 197 2.60 -5.33 -7.11
C TYR A 197 3.68 -6.23 -7.72
N PHE A 198 3.65 -6.46 -9.04
CA PHE A 198 4.55 -7.37 -9.73
C PHE A 198 5.87 -6.69 -10.10
N SER A 199 5.79 -5.57 -10.82
CA SER A 199 6.98 -4.84 -11.30
C SER A 199 7.55 -3.85 -10.27
N GLY A 200 6.75 -3.36 -9.33
CA GLY A 200 7.13 -2.25 -8.43
C GLY A 200 7.00 -0.87 -9.09
N GLN A 201 6.42 -0.77 -10.29
CA GLN A 201 6.16 0.50 -10.97
C GLN A 201 5.22 1.37 -10.14
N VAL A 202 5.59 2.62 -9.92
CA VAL A 202 4.72 3.68 -9.40
C VAL A 202 4.03 4.36 -10.57
N PHE A 203 2.71 4.43 -10.56
CA PHE A 203 1.91 5.16 -11.55
C PHE A 203 1.81 6.66 -11.21
N ASP A 204 1.79 7.51 -12.22
CA ASP A 204 1.53 8.95 -12.04
C ASP A 204 0.04 9.20 -11.77
N MET A 205 -0.34 9.00 -10.51
CA MET A 205 -1.74 9.12 -10.06
C MET A 205 -2.33 10.50 -10.32
N LYS A 206 -1.52 11.57 -10.20
CA LYS A 206 -1.96 12.94 -10.51
C LYS A 206 -2.34 13.08 -11.98
N ARG A 207 -1.50 12.57 -12.88
CA ARG A 207 -1.72 12.62 -14.33
C ARG A 207 -2.92 11.77 -14.75
N ILE A 208 -3.06 10.57 -14.15
CA ILE A 208 -4.20 9.68 -14.40
C ILE A 208 -5.51 10.32 -13.92
N ALA A 209 -5.53 10.91 -12.70
CA ALA A 209 -6.71 11.61 -12.17
C ALA A 209 -7.13 12.75 -13.10
N ALA A 210 -6.18 13.58 -13.52
CA ALA A 210 -6.47 14.69 -14.45
C ALA A 210 -7.02 14.21 -15.79
N ALA A 211 -6.44 13.14 -16.37
CA ALA A 211 -6.90 12.57 -17.63
C ALA A 211 -8.30 11.96 -17.52
N GLY A 212 -8.59 11.24 -16.42
CA GLY A 212 -9.92 10.66 -16.15
C GLY A 212 -10.99 11.73 -15.99
N HIS A 213 -10.72 12.76 -15.20
CA HIS A 213 -11.67 13.85 -14.99
C HIS A 213 -11.96 14.66 -16.28
N LYS A 214 -10.97 14.83 -17.15
CA LYS A 214 -11.14 15.50 -18.45
C LYS A 214 -12.21 14.82 -19.30
N VAL A 215 -12.36 13.51 -19.20
CA VAL A 215 -13.40 12.74 -19.92
C VAL A 215 -14.64 12.46 -19.07
N GLY A 216 -14.71 12.96 -17.83
CA GLY A 216 -15.82 12.81 -16.92
C GLY A 216 -15.90 11.41 -16.26
N ALA A 217 -14.81 10.68 -16.21
CA ALA A 217 -14.71 9.43 -15.45
C ALA A 217 -14.38 9.71 -13.98
N VAL A 218 -14.86 8.86 -13.08
CA VAL A 218 -14.43 8.82 -11.68
C VAL A 218 -13.07 8.12 -11.61
N VAL A 219 -12.19 8.56 -10.69
CA VAL A 219 -10.84 8.00 -10.56
C VAL A 219 -10.58 7.53 -9.13
N GLY A 220 -10.34 6.23 -8.97
CA GLY A 220 -9.99 5.59 -7.72
C GLY A 220 -8.66 4.84 -7.81
N PHE A 221 -8.02 4.61 -6.64
CA PHE A 221 -6.77 3.87 -6.57
C PHE A 221 -6.77 2.82 -5.47
N ASP A 222 -6.20 1.61 -5.77
CA ASP A 222 -5.71 0.69 -4.76
C ASP A 222 -4.29 1.11 -4.35
N LEU A 223 -4.13 1.48 -3.10
CA LEU A 223 -2.85 1.94 -2.56
C LEU A 223 -2.16 0.90 -1.67
N ALA A 224 -2.50 -0.39 -1.83
CA ALA A 224 -1.95 -1.48 -1.01
C ALA A 224 -0.42 -1.54 -1.01
N HIS A 225 0.23 -1.18 -2.12
CA HIS A 225 1.68 -1.10 -2.25
C HIS A 225 2.22 0.35 -2.22
N ALA A 226 1.35 1.35 -2.09
CA ALA A 226 1.71 2.76 -2.13
C ALA A 226 1.74 3.41 -0.73
N ALA A 227 0.71 3.16 0.10
CA ALA A 227 0.61 3.76 1.43
C ALA A 227 1.78 3.32 2.34
N GLY A 228 2.52 4.29 2.87
CA GLY A 228 3.73 4.08 3.67
C GLY A 228 4.99 3.72 2.88
N ASN A 229 4.93 3.70 1.54
CA ASN A 229 6.03 3.32 0.66
C ASN A 229 6.50 4.47 -0.24
N ILE A 230 5.57 5.27 -0.76
CA ILE A 230 5.85 6.39 -1.66
C ILE A 230 5.19 7.67 -1.16
N GLU A 231 5.56 8.80 -1.74
CA GLU A 231 4.88 10.07 -1.51
C GLU A 231 3.48 10.03 -2.12
N LEU A 232 2.48 10.44 -1.34
CA LEU A 232 1.10 10.55 -1.74
C LEU A 232 0.57 11.94 -1.41
N ASN A 233 -0.22 12.51 -2.31
CA ASN A 233 -0.89 13.81 -2.15
C ASN A 233 -2.31 13.71 -2.72
N LEU A 234 -3.14 12.80 -2.15
CA LEU A 234 -4.44 12.42 -2.72
C LEU A 234 -5.40 13.60 -2.84
N HIS A 235 -5.38 14.52 -1.85
CA HIS A 235 -6.18 15.72 -1.89
C HIS A 235 -5.79 16.62 -3.06
N ASP A 236 -4.51 17.02 -3.15
CA ASP A 236 -4.00 17.94 -4.18
C ASP A 236 -4.02 17.32 -5.58
N TRP A 237 -3.96 15.99 -5.69
CA TRP A 237 -4.12 15.28 -6.95
C TRP A 237 -5.58 15.14 -7.37
N ASN A 238 -6.52 15.59 -6.53
CA ASN A 238 -7.96 15.57 -6.79
C ASN A 238 -8.51 14.15 -7.06
N VAL A 239 -7.92 13.12 -6.43
CA VAL A 239 -8.37 11.73 -6.53
C VAL A 239 -9.79 11.63 -5.96
N ASP A 240 -10.70 10.85 -6.57
CA ASP A 240 -12.07 10.75 -6.04
C ASP A 240 -12.14 9.88 -4.79
N PHE A 241 -11.51 8.71 -4.83
CA PHE A 241 -11.42 7.81 -3.69
C PHE A 241 -10.18 6.92 -3.77
N ALA A 242 -9.77 6.37 -2.64
CA ALA A 242 -8.72 5.35 -2.58
C ALA A 242 -8.91 4.44 -1.36
N SER A 243 -8.30 3.26 -1.42
CA SER A 243 -8.22 2.37 -0.27
C SER A 243 -6.87 1.66 -0.21
N TRP A 244 -6.45 1.26 1.00
CA TRP A 244 -5.19 0.56 1.23
C TRP A 244 -5.28 -0.40 2.42
N CYS A 245 -4.46 -1.45 2.40
CA CYS A 245 -4.22 -2.26 3.58
C CYS A 245 -3.07 -1.65 4.41
N THR A 246 -3.08 -1.92 5.73
CA THR A 246 -2.05 -1.39 6.63
C THR A 246 -1.01 -2.44 7.05
N TYR A 247 -1.22 -3.71 6.74
CA TYR A 247 -0.35 -4.80 7.18
C TYR A 247 0.94 -4.94 6.35
N LYS A 248 1.06 -4.25 5.21
CA LYS A 248 2.26 -4.25 4.37
C LYS A 248 3.28 -3.22 4.89
N TYR A 249 3.58 -2.19 4.11
CA TYR A 249 4.54 -1.15 4.47
C TYR A 249 4.21 -0.39 5.76
N LEU A 250 2.93 -0.36 6.15
CA LEU A 250 2.49 0.28 7.39
C LEU A 250 2.57 -0.63 8.63
N ASN A 251 3.11 -1.85 8.53
CA ASN A 251 3.53 -2.72 9.65
C ASN A 251 2.46 -2.98 10.74
N SER A 252 1.18 -2.98 10.39
CA SER A 252 0.07 -3.02 11.37
C SER A 252 -0.35 -4.43 11.79
N GLY A 253 0.36 -5.45 11.32
CA GLY A 253 0.08 -6.86 11.64
C GLY A 253 -0.87 -7.55 10.65
N PRO A 254 -0.88 -8.90 10.65
CA PRO A 254 -1.63 -9.70 9.69
C PRO A 254 -3.14 -9.44 9.78
N GLY A 255 -3.78 -9.20 8.61
CA GLY A 255 -5.22 -8.94 8.52
C GLY A 255 -5.69 -7.65 9.18
N SER A 256 -4.79 -6.70 9.41
CA SER A 256 -5.11 -5.45 10.10
C SER A 256 -6.13 -4.59 9.34
N VAL A 257 -6.72 -3.64 10.10
CA VAL A 257 -7.66 -2.65 9.58
C VAL A 257 -7.10 -1.92 8.37
N ALA A 258 -7.94 -1.66 7.37
CA ALA A 258 -7.59 -0.91 6.17
C ALA A 258 -7.94 0.58 6.29
N GLY A 259 -7.44 1.38 5.37
CA GLY A 259 -7.77 2.80 5.24
C GLY A 259 -8.59 3.10 4.00
N VAL A 260 -9.36 4.17 4.10
CA VAL A 260 -10.18 4.73 3.02
C VAL A 260 -9.92 6.23 2.94
N PHE A 261 -9.85 6.72 1.71
CA PHE A 261 -9.87 8.14 1.36
C PHE A 261 -11.07 8.41 0.46
N VAL A 262 -11.78 9.49 0.75
CA VAL A 262 -12.80 10.07 -0.13
C VAL A 262 -12.61 11.58 -0.17
N HIS A 263 -12.38 12.13 -1.36
CA HIS A 263 -12.12 13.56 -1.52
C HIS A 263 -13.27 14.42 -1.02
N GLU A 264 -12.97 15.57 -0.41
CA GLU A 264 -13.97 16.49 0.18
C GLU A 264 -15.05 16.95 -0.80
N LYS A 265 -14.74 17.07 -2.11
CA LYS A 265 -15.74 17.37 -3.14
C LYS A 265 -16.89 16.36 -3.15
N ASN A 266 -16.58 15.09 -2.88
CA ASN A 266 -17.54 13.99 -2.86
C ASN A 266 -18.24 13.85 -1.49
N LEU A 267 -17.61 14.34 -0.42
CA LEU A 267 -18.23 14.35 0.92
C LEU A 267 -19.43 15.31 0.98
N LYS A 268 -19.46 16.34 0.15
CA LYS A 268 -20.57 17.30 0.05
C LYS A 268 -21.80 16.73 -0.65
N ASN A 269 -21.62 15.69 -1.47
CA ASN A 269 -22.72 15.04 -2.18
C ASN A 269 -23.34 13.94 -1.28
N LEU A 270 -24.45 14.25 -0.65
CA LEU A 270 -25.19 13.32 0.23
C LEU A 270 -26.04 12.31 -0.54
N ASP A 271 -26.25 12.53 -1.85
CA ASP A 271 -27.04 11.65 -2.72
C ASP A 271 -26.21 10.50 -3.33
N LEU A 272 -24.90 10.44 -3.05
CA LEU A 272 -24.06 9.32 -3.47
C LEU A 272 -24.64 8.02 -2.88
N PRO A 273 -24.88 6.99 -3.71
CA PRO A 273 -25.28 5.68 -3.21
C PRO A 273 -24.26 5.14 -2.22
N LEU A 274 -24.72 4.58 -1.13
CA LEU A 274 -23.84 3.88 -0.18
C LEU A 274 -24.62 2.78 0.55
N PHE A 275 -23.91 1.78 1.01
CA PHE A 275 -24.45 0.85 1.99
C PHE A 275 -24.30 1.49 3.37
N ALA A 276 -25.43 1.91 3.94
CA ALA A 276 -25.44 2.57 5.24
C ALA A 276 -25.22 1.59 6.39
N GLY A 277 -24.45 2.04 7.38
CA GLY A 277 -24.27 1.32 8.62
C GLY A 277 -24.40 2.25 9.83
N TRP A 278 -24.62 1.66 11.01
CA TRP A 278 -24.86 2.46 12.22
C TRP A 278 -23.71 3.41 12.53
N TRP A 279 -22.46 2.99 12.25
CA TRP A 279 -21.28 3.81 12.57
C TRP A 279 -21.08 5.01 11.64
N GLY A 280 -21.63 4.95 10.44
CA GLY A 280 -21.66 6.09 9.50
C GLY A 280 -22.75 7.12 9.76
N HIS A 281 -23.64 6.85 10.73
CA HIS A 281 -24.68 7.80 11.15
C HIS A 281 -24.07 8.94 11.98
N ASP A 282 -24.66 10.11 11.91
CA ASP A 282 -24.25 11.30 12.65
C ASP A 282 -24.06 11.02 14.18
N LYS A 283 -22.91 11.44 14.73
CA LYS A 283 -22.51 11.12 16.09
C LYS A 283 -23.46 11.69 17.15
N ALA A 284 -24.07 12.85 16.89
CA ALA A 284 -24.94 13.50 17.86
C ALA A 284 -26.31 12.81 18.01
N THR A 285 -26.76 12.16 16.94
CA THR A 285 -28.08 11.53 16.88
C THR A 285 -28.03 10.01 16.86
N ARG A 286 -26.84 9.40 16.70
CA ARG A 286 -26.63 7.94 16.59
C ARG A 286 -27.37 7.13 17.66
N PHE A 287 -27.36 7.57 18.90
CA PHE A 287 -27.95 6.87 20.04
C PHE A 287 -29.43 7.23 20.28
N LEU A 288 -30.02 8.10 19.46
CA LEU A 288 -31.49 8.36 19.49
C LEU A 288 -32.27 7.22 18.84
N MET A 289 -31.57 6.32 18.13
CA MET A 289 -32.13 5.13 17.48
C MET A 289 -33.22 5.45 16.46
N ASP A 290 -33.09 6.58 15.79
CA ASP A 290 -34.00 7.01 14.73
C ASP A 290 -33.96 6.04 13.53
N LYS A 291 -35.09 5.91 12.83
CA LYS A 291 -35.20 5.04 11.66
C LYS A 291 -34.53 5.62 10.41
N THR A 292 -34.34 6.92 10.38
CA THR A 292 -33.74 7.65 9.23
C THR A 292 -32.25 7.73 9.40
N PHE A 293 -31.51 7.27 8.40
CA PHE A 293 -30.06 7.42 8.37
C PHE A 293 -29.68 8.88 8.06
N VAL A 294 -28.93 9.49 8.96
CA VAL A 294 -28.31 10.80 8.78
C VAL A 294 -26.82 10.60 8.59
N PRO A 295 -26.29 10.73 7.35
CA PRO A 295 -24.88 10.43 7.08
C PRO A 295 -23.96 11.50 7.71
N MET A 296 -22.79 11.09 8.17
CA MET A 296 -21.72 12.02 8.51
C MET A 296 -21.21 12.79 7.29
N HIS A 297 -20.71 14.00 7.50
CA HIS A 297 -20.12 14.83 6.46
C HIS A 297 -18.62 14.61 6.22
N THR A 298 -18.10 13.45 6.67
CA THR A 298 -16.72 13.01 6.55
C THR A 298 -16.66 11.64 5.89
N ALA A 299 -15.45 11.15 5.58
CA ALA A 299 -15.25 9.79 5.09
C ALA A 299 -15.79 8.71 6.07
N GLU A 300 -16.00 9.06 7.33
CA GLU A 300 -16.60 8.17 8.32
C GLU A 300 -18.01 7.67 7.95
N ARG A 301 -18.73 8.36 7.05
CA ARG A 301 -20.07 7.92 6.63
C ARG A 301 -20.09 6.56 5.92
N TRP A 302 -18.93 6.09 5.43
CA TRP A 302 -18.81 4.76 4.83
C TRP A 302 -18.60 3.65 5.86
N GLN A 303 -18.43 3.99 7.16
CA GLN A 303 -18.32 2.99 8.22
C GLN A 303 -19.66 2.26 8.42
N LEU A 304 -19.60 0.93 8.46
CA LEU A 304 -20.77 0.09 8.68
C LEU A 304 -20.98 -0.21 10.18
N SER A 305 -19.92 -0.63 10.84
CA SER A 305 -19.93 -1.14 12.22
C SER A 305 -18.88 -0.44 13.07
N ASN A 306 -18.88 -0.78 14.37
CA ASN A 306 -17.90 -0.32 15.34
C ASN A 306 -16.47 -0.55 14.87
N ALA A 307 -15.58 0.32 15.32
CA ALA A 307 -14.15 0.19 15.10
C ALA A 307 -13.61 -1.17 15.63
N PRO A 308 -12.78 -1.90 14.84
CA PRO A 308 -12.09 -3.10 15.31
C PRO A 308 -10.91 -2.72 16.22
N VAL A 309 -11.18 -2.39 17.49
CA VAL A 309 -10.26 -1.74 18.42
C VAL A 309 -8.91 -2.45 18.53
N LEU A 310 -8.88 -3.78 18.71
CA LEU A 310 -7.61 -4.50 18.86
C LEU A 310 -6.74 -4.41 17.58
N SER A 311 -7.37 -4.50 16.41
CA SER A 311 -6.67 -4.31 15.13
C SER A 311 -6.15 -2.87 14.99
N MET A 312 -6.95 -1.90 15.40
CA MET A 312 -6.57 -0.48 15.39
C MET A 312 -5.46 -0.16 16.39
N ALA A 313 -5.40 -0.84 17.54
CA ALA A 313 -4.32 -0.69 18.52
C ALA A 313 -2.97 -1.10 17.91
N ALA A 314 -2.92 -2.22 17.20
CA ALA A 314 -1.73 -2.64 16.48
C ALA A 314 -1.34 -1.64 15.37
N CYS A 315 -2.32 -1.12 14.63
CA CYS A 315 -2.10 -0.09 13.62
C CYS A 315 -1.54 1.20 14.24
N ARG A 316 -2.11 1.65 15.37
CA ARG A 316 -1.66 2.86 16.06
C ARG A 316 -0.19 2.76 16.51
N ALA A 317 0.24 1.60 17.01
CA ALA A 317 1.64 1.38 17.39
C ALA A 317 2.62 1.62 16.23
N SER A 318 2.24 1.25 15.02
CA SER A 318 3.06 1.54 13.84
C SER A 318 2.94 3.00 13.38
N LEU A 319 1.72 3.55 13.36
CA LEU A 319 1.52 4.95 12.92
C LEU A 319 2.24 5.96 13.80
N ASP A 320 2.45 5.66 15.10
CA ASP A 320 3.24 6.50 16.00
C ASP A 320 4.72 6.55 15.53
N ILE A 321 5.26 5.45 14.99
CA ILE A 321 6.60 5.42 14.39
C ILE A 321 6.64 6.26 13.09
N PHE A 322 5.62 6.14 12.23
CA PHE A 322 5.53 6.94 11.01
C PHE A 322 5.39 8.44 11.30
N GLU A 323 4.63 8.82 12.32
CA GLU A 323 4.50 10.22 12.75
C GLU A 323 5.83 10.79 13.28
N GLU A 324 6.60 9.99 14.02
CA GLU A 324 7.91 10.38 14.54
C GLU A 324 8.95 10.61 13.41
N VAL A 325 8.97 9.72 12.40
CA VAL A 325 9.95 9.76 11.30
C VAL A 325 9.56 10.75 10.21
N GLY A 326 8.29 10.72 9.79
CA GLY A 326 7.78 11.42 8.63
C GLY A 326 8.11 10.73 7.29
N MET A 327 7.17 10.81 6.35
CA MET A 327 7.32 10.19 5.02
C MET A 327 8.54 10.69 4.21
N PRO A 328 8.92 11.99 4.23
CA PRO A 328 10.07 12.45 3.44
C PRO A 328 11.38 11.74 3.79
N ALA A 329 11.66 11.49 5.08
CA ALA A 329 12.86 10.78 5.49
C ALA A 329 12.85 9.30 5.07
N LEU A 330 11.69 8.66 5.16
CA LEU A 330 11.49 7.28 4.70
C LEU A 330 11.71 7.15 3.20
N ILE A 331 11.14 8.03 2.40
CA ILE A 331 11.29 8.04 0.94
C ILE A 331 12.74 8.25 0.54
N GLN A 332 13.44 9.17 1.18
CA GLN A 332 14.86 9.40 0.90
C GLN A 332 15.71 8.17 1.19
N LYS A 333 15.51 7.51 2.35
CA LYS A 333 16.24 6.28 2.68
C LYS A 333 15.85 5.13 1.75
N SER A 334 14.56 4.97 1.42
CA SER A 334 14.07 3.98 0.46
C SER A 334 14.78 4.10 -0.88
N LYS A 335 14.89 5.34 -1.40
CA LYS A 335 15.64 5.62 -2.63
C LYS A 335 17.09 5.18 -2.53
N ASN A 336 17.77 5.54 -1.45
CA ASN A 336 19.18 5.19 -1.26
C ASN A 336 19.39 3.67 -1.17
N LEU A 337 18.50 2.95 -0.48
CA LEU A 337 18.55 1.49 -0.37
C LEU A 337 18.29 0.81 -1.73
N THR A 338 17.30 1.26 -2.48
CA THR A 338 16.99 0.67 -3.80
C THR A 338 18.06 0.99 -4.85
N ASP A 339 18.66 2.17 -4.80
CA ASP A 339 19.79 2.52 -5.66
C ASP A 339 21.02 1.65 -5.33
N TYR A 340 21.27 1.37 -4.05
CA TYR A 340 22.36 0.46 -3.64
C TYR A 340 22.06 -0.99 -4.02
N LEU A 341 20.83 -1.45 -3.88
CA LEU A 341 20.44 -2.79 -4.32
C LEU A 341 20.60 -2.97 -5.84
N GLU A 342 20.20 -1.97 -6.63
CA GLU A 342 20.42 -1.97 -8.08
C GLU A 342 21.93 -2.03 -8.41
N PHE A 343 22.76 -1.26 -7.72
CA PHE A 343 24.21 -1.30 -7.87
C PHE A 343 24.78 -2.70 -7.57
N ILE A 344 24.37 -3.33 -6.47
CA ILE A 344 24.84 -4.69 -6.11
C ILE A 344 24.42 -5.72 -7.18
N ILE A 345 23.20 -5.62 -7.71
CA ILE A 345 22.74 -6.50 -8.80
C ILE A 345 23.58 -6.30 -10.08
N GLN A 346 23.95 -5.07 -10.40
CA GLN A 346 24.80 -4.76 -11.55
C GLN A 346 26.22 -5.34 -11.36
N GLU A 347 26.81 -5.22 -10.18
CA GLU A 347 28.09 -5.83 -9.84
C GLU A 347 28.07 -7.37 -9.97
N ILE A 348 26.98 -8.03 -9.56
CA ILE A 348 26.80 -9.48 -9.75
C ILE A 348 26.72 -9.80 -11.25
N ASN A 349 25.99 -9.03 -12.03
CA ASN A 349 25.84 -9.23 -13.46
C ASN A 349 27.16 -9.14 -14.23
N LEU A 350 28.09 -8.26 -13.82
CA LEU A 350 29.43 -8.20 -14.41
C LEU A 350 30.22 -9.50 -14.24
N GLN A 351 29.93 -10.28 -13.17
CA GLN A 351 30.62 -11.52 -12.85
C GLN A 351 29.86 -12.78 -13.33
N LYS A 352 28.55 -12.69 -13.57
CA LYS A 352 27.64 -13.81 -13.81
C LYS A 352 26.89 -13.72 -15.15
N ASN A 353 27.55 -13.21 -16.18
CA ASN A 353 27.04 -13.17 -17.57
C ASN A 353 25.67 -12.50 -17.71
N ASN A 354 25.40 -11.43 -16.96
CA ASN A 354 24.13 -10.69 -17.00
C ASN A 354 22.87 -11.56 -16.77
N CYS A 355 22.96 -12.53 -15.85
CA CYS A 355 21.83 -13.44 -15.59
C CYS A 355 20.67 -12.81 -14.82
N LEU A 356 20.85 -11.64 -14.20
CA LEU A 356 19.81 -10.95 -13.44
C LEU A 356 19.23 -9.77 -14.23
N GLN A 357 17.91 -9.79 -14.42
CA GLN A 357 17.17 -8.70 -15.07
C GLN A 357 16.29 -7.99 -14.04
N ILE A 358 16.52 -6.72 -13.79
CA ILE A 358 15.61 -5.87 -13.01
C ILE A 358 14.45 -5.48 -13.92
N ILE A 359 13.21 -5.78 -13.48
CA ILE A 359 11.98 -5.40 -14.20
C ILE A 359 11.28 -4.19 -13.57
N THR A 360 11.75 -3.72 -12.42
CA THR A 360 11.28 -2.47 -11.80
C THR A 360 11.87 -1.28 -12.54
N PRO A 361 11.08 -0.24 -12.89
CA PRO A 361 11.61 0.97 -13.49
C PRO A 361 12.66 1.64 -12.59
N LYS A 362 13.69 2.23 -13.20
CA LYS A 362 14.73 2.97 -12.45
C LYS A 362 14.18 4.25 -11.82
N VAL A 363 13.25 4.88 -12.51
CA VAL A 363 12.49 6.05 -12.05
C VAL A 363 11.06 5.59 -11.77
N ASN A 364 10.34 6.25 -10.90
CA ASN A 364 8.97 5.87 -10.50
C ASN A 364 8.92 4.50 -9.83
N ARG A 365 9.65 4.36 -8.73
CA ARG A 365 9.65 3.17 -7.87
C ARG A 365 9.63 3.56 -6.38
N GLY A 366 9.10 2.68 -5.55
CA GLY A 366 9.23 2.73 -4.10
C GLY A 366 10.35 1.80 -3.62
N SER A 367 10.13 1.14 -2.48
CA SER A 367 11.11 0.25 -1.83
C SER A 367 11.30 -1.11 -2.52
N GLN A 368 10.46 -1.48 -3.50
CA GLN A 368 10.52 -2.78 -4.15
C GLN A 368 11.40 -2.76 -5.39
N ILE A 369 12.29 -3.75 -5.50
CA ILE A 369 12.98 -4.17 -6.73
C ILE A 369 12.54 -5.58 -7.08
N SER A 370 12.06 -5.78 -8.31
CA SER A 370 11.64 -7.05 -8.86
C SER A 370 12.68 -7.57 -9.85
N ILE A 371 13.11 -8.81 -9.68
CA ILE A 371 14.26 -9.40 -10.37
C ILE A 371 13.84 -10.71 -11.03
N ILE A 372 14.20 -10.89 -12.31
CA ILE A 372 14.18 -12.19 -12.99
C ILE A 372 15.62 -12.71 -13.01
N ALA A 373 15.84 -13.93 -12.53
CA ALA A 373 17.10 -14.62 -12.63
C ALA A 373 17.03 -15.61 -13.81
N ASN A 374 17.58 -15.20 -14.95
CA ASN A 374 17.53 -15.98 -16.20
C ASN A 374 18.32 -17.27 -16.07
N GLY A 375 17.70 -18.40 -16.39
CA GLY A 375 18.27 -19.73 -16.23
C GLY A 375 18.08 -20.34 -14.83
N TYR A 376 17.47 -19.61 -13.88
CA TYR A 376 17.20 -20.08 -12.53
C TYR A 376 15.68 -20.06 -12.27
N GLY A 377 15.20 -21.09 -11.59
CA GLY A 377 13.80 -21.25 -11.23
C GLY A 377 13.54 -20.95 -9.74
N LYS A 378 12.44 -21.48 -9.24
CA LYS A 378 12.01 -21.32 -7.84
C LYS A 378 13.01 -21.89 -6.81
N GLU A 379 13.91 -22.78 -7.22
CA GLU A 379 14.97 -23.30 -6.38
C GLU A 379 15.93 -22.21 -5.89
N LEU A 380 16.21 -21.18 -6.70
CA LEU A 380 17.01 -20.03 -6.26
C LEU A 380 16.34 -19.31 -5.08
N TYR A 381 15.03 -19.03 -5.20
CA TYR A 381 14.25 -18.46 -4.10
C TYR A 381 14.30 -19.35 -2.84
N THR A 382 14.11 -20.67 -3.00
CA THR A 382 14.16 -21.62 -1.88
C THR A 382 15.54 -21.64 -1.22
N ASN A 383 16.61 -21.54 -2.01
CA ASN A 383 17.97 -21.48 -1.49
C ASN A 383 18.28 -20.16 -0.77
N LEU A 384 17.76 -19.03 -1.24
CA LEU A 384 17.85 -17.76 -0.51
C LEU A 384 17.23 -17.86 0.88
N ILE A 385 16.03 -18.47 1.01
CA ILE A 385 15.38 -18.72 2.31
C ILE A 385 16.28 -19.56 3.24
N LYS A 386 16.89 -20.64 2.72
CA LYS A 386 17.81 -21.49 3.51
C LYS A 386 19.05 -20.75 4.01
N HIS A 387 19.41 -19.64 3.37
CA HIS A 387 20.55 -18.81 3.76
C HIS A 387 20.13 -17.57 4.58
N GLY A 388 18.89 -17.56 5.11
CA GLY A 388 18.39 -16.48 5.96
C GLY A 388 18.02 -15.19 5.22
N VAL A 389 17.75 -15.27 3.92
CA VAL A 389 17.16 -14.17 3.13
C VAL A 389 15.70 -14.49 2.87
N MET A 390 14.81 -13.55 3.17
CA MET A 390 13.37 -13.71 2.95
C MET A 390 12.87 -12.69 1.91
N PRO A 391 13.02 -13.01 0.59
CA PRO A 391 12.37 -12.25 -0.48
C PRO A 391 10.97 -12.80 -0.72
N ASP A 392 10.22 -12.20 -1.64
CA ASP A 392 8.93 -12.70 -2.08
C ASP A 392 9.07 -13.33 -3.49
N TRP A 393 8.30 -14.39 -3.75
CA TRP A 393 8.24 -15.04 -5.07
C TRP A 393 6.91 -14.76 -5.76
N ARG A 394 7.00 -14.39 -7.04
CA ARG A 394 5.82 -14.29 -7.92
C ARG A 394 6.02 -15.12 -9.17
N GLU A 395 5.04 -15.98 -9.41
CA GLU A 395 5.02 -16.77 -10.64
C GLU A 395 4.99 -15.86 -11.89
N PRO A 396 5.64 -16.23 -12.99
CA PRO A 396 6.31 -17.54 -13.14
C PRO A 396 7.75 -17.58 -12.60
N ASN A 397 8.45 -16.43 -12.42
CA ASN A 397 9.90 -16.44 -12.20
C ASN A 397 10.45 -15.14 -11.57
N VAL A 398 9.64 -14.38 -10.86
CA VAL A 398 10.05 -13.08 -10.28
C VAL A 398 10.35 -13.21 -8.79
N ILE A 399 11.54 -12.76 -8.39
CA ILE A 399 11.94 -12.54 -7.00
C ILE A 399 11.74 -11.04 -6.71
N ARG A 400 10.94 -10.71 -5.69
CA ARG A 400 10.71 -9.34 -5.26
C ARG A 400 11.46 -9.08 -3.96
N CYS A 401 12.23 -8.00 -3.92
CA CYS A 401 12.97 -7.54 -2.76
C CYS A 401 12.48 -6.14 -2.37
N ALA A 402 11.79 -6.04 -1.24
CA ALA A 402 11.34 -4.75 -0.70
C ALA A 402 12.27 -4.31 0.43
N THR A 403 13.14 -3.33 0.14
CA THR A 403 14.09 -2.77 1.12
C THR A 403 13.42 -1.67 1.92
N VAL A 404 12.68 -2.06 2.98
CA VAL A 404 11.87 -1.13 3.77
C VAL A 404 12.77 -0.24 4.66
N PRO A 405 12.66 1.09 4.57
CA PRO A 405 13.58 2.02 5.22
C PRO A 405 13.56 1.97 6.76
N LEU A 406 12.46 1.52 7.37
CA LEU A 406 12.35 1.45 8.83
C LEU A 406 13.24 0.37 9.46
N TYR A 407 13.55 -0.72 8.73
CA TYR A 407 14.27 -1.84 9.33
C TYR A 407 15.33 -2.49 8.43
N ASN A 408 15.40 -2.19 7.14
CA ASN A 408 16.51 -2.66 6.32
C ASN A 408 17.69 -1.69 6.34
N SER A 409 18.89 -2.27 6.17
CA SER A 409 20.17 -1.60 6.19
C SER A 409 20.93 -1.81 4.88
N PHE A 410 21.98 -1.01 4.65
CA PHE A 410 22.93 -1.24 3.54
C PHE A 410 23.72 -2.54 3.75
N GLU A 411 24.02 -2.90 4.99
CA GLU A 411 24.63 -4.20 5.31
C GLU A 411 23.72 -5.37 4.91
N ASP A 412 22.41 -5.29 5.14
CA ASP A 412 21.47 -6.31 4.66
C ASP A 412 21.56 -6.52 3.14
N ILE A 413 21.64 -5.42 2.38
CA ILE A 413 21.72 -5.47 0.91
C ILE A 413 23.08 -6.04 0.47
N TYR A 414 24.17 -5.64 1.10
CA TYR A 414 25.49 -6.22 0.81
C TYR A 414 25.50 -7.74 1.06
N ARG A 415 25.06 -8.17 2.25
CA ARG A 415 24.96 -9.60 2.60
C ARG A 415 24.08 -10.38 1.64
N PHE A 416 22.93 -9.81 1.28
CA PHE A 416 22.06 -10.41 0.23
C PHE A 416 22.84 -10.59 -1.08
N GLY A 417 23.58 -9.59 -1.52
CA GLY A 417 24.37 -9.65 -2.75
C GLY A 417 25.41 -10.77 -2.71
N GLN A 418 26.12 -10.95 -1.58
CA GLN A 418 27.10 -12.04 -1.42
C GLN A 418 26.42 -13.42 -1.48
N ILE A 419 25.28 -13.59 -0.79
CA ILE A 419 24.52 -14.83 -0.81
C ILE A 419 23.99 -15.11 -2.22
N LEU A 420 23.32 -14.14 -2.86
CA LEU A 420 22.80 -14.29 -4.21
C LEU A 420 23.90 -14.67 -5.21
N SER A 421 25.03 -13.97 -5.20
CA SER A 421 26.17 -14.28 -6.07
C SER A 421 26.75 -15.68 -5.87
N SER A 422 26.72 -16.20 -4.65
CA SER A 422 27.19 -17.57 -4.36
C SER A 422 26.23 -18.67 -4.84
N LEU A 423 24.96 -18.34 -5.05
CA LEU A 423 23.90 -19.27 -5.49
C LEU A 423 23.71 -19.27 -7.02
N LEU A 424 24.24 -18.26 -7.71
CA LEU A 424 24.31 -18.15 -9.17
C LEU A 424 25.62 -18.75 -9.71
#